data_77587d162a6330247d136b27abf87670
#
_entry.id   77587d162a6330247d136b27abf87670
#
_cell.length_a   1.000
_cell.length_b   1.000
_cell.length_c   1.000
_cell.angle_alpha   90.00
_cell.angle_beta   90.00
_cell.angle_gamma   90.00
#
_symmetry.space_group_name_H-M   'P 1'
#
loop_
_entity.id
_entity.type
_entity.pdbx_description
1 polymer ?
#
loop_
_entity_poly.entity_id
_entity_poly.type
_entity_poly.pdbx_seq_one_letter_code
_entity_poly.pdbx_strand_id
1 'polypeptide(L)'
;FDVDGTILETPGEPADSTLKDRLCHGAYPIHEFHGIVFACMGPPDQKPPFPVYDSLTRPGYRLLPGRKYTYPCNWLQIMENAMDPVHTAFLHTIVSGAQFTDQFGVVPELEFTETLIGMIYIATRRVGDHVWARMAEAIVPNLQQVSPAWEDGLQEHAYSGPMLSRWIVPQDDTHTLLIAFRH
;
A
#
# COMPACT_ATOMS: atom_id res chain seq x y z
N PHE A 1 30.46 9.02 2.19
CA PHE A 1 30.16 7.88 1.30
C PHE A 1 29.66 8.41 -0.02
N ASP A 2 29.98 7.68 -1.11
CA ASP A 2 29.36 7.90 -2.41
C ASP A 2 28.04 7.10 -2.52
N VAL A 3 27.28 7.32 -3.60
CA VAL A 3 25.96 6.69 -3.83
C VAL A 3 26.02 5.17 -4.00
N ASP A 4 27.17 4.64 -4.37
CA ASP A 4 27.44 3.20 -4.50
C ASP A 4 27.97 2.55 -3.21
N GLY A 5 28.14 3.34 -2.14
CA GLY A 5 28.67 2.90 -0.86
C GLY A 5 30.20 3.00 -0.74
N THR A 6 30.88 3.52 -1.74
CA THR A 6 32.33 3.79 -1.65
C THR A 6 32.63 4.76 -0.52
N ILE A 7 33.60 4.43 0.33
CA ILE A 7 34.01 5.31 1.43
C ILE A 7 35.00 6.34 0.86
N LEU A 8 34.60 7.61 0.85
CA LEU A 8 35.41 8.72 0.32
C LEU A 8 36.43 9.18 1.33
N GLU A 9 36.03 9.31 2.60
CA GLU A 9 36.87 9.85 3.68
C GLU A 9 36.63 9.10 5.00
N THR A 10 37.69 9.00 5.77
CA THR A 10 37.68 8.44 7.13
C THR A 10 38.35 9.42 8.10
N PRO A 11 37.69 10.57 8.42
CA PRO A 11 38.31 11.67 9.16
C PRO A 11 38.74 11.31 10.60
N GLY A 12 38.27 10.20 11.15
CA GLY A 12 38.69 9.69 12.46
C GLY A 12 39.92 8.79 12.42
N GLU A 13 40.43 8.48 11.24
CA GLU A 13 41.57 7.60 11.05
C GLU A 13 42.88 8.41 10.84
N PRO A 14 44.05 7.81 11.12
CA PRO A 14 45.35 8.38 10.73
C PRO A 14 45.43 8.68 9.24
N ALA A 15 46.24 9.68 8.86
CA ALA A 15 46.34 10.14 7.48
C ALA A 15 46.86 9.07 6.47
N ASP A 16 47.56 8.06 6.97
CA ASP A 16 48.09 6.92 6.23
C ASP A 16 47.20 5.68 6.28
N SER A 17 46.01 5.79 6.87
CA SER A 17 45.06 4.69 6.98
C SER A 17 44.52 4.29 5.59
N THR A 18 44.55 2.99 5.31
CA THR A 18 43.95 2.37 4.11
C THR A 18 42.60 1.76 4.38
N LEU A 19 41.95 2.12 5.50
CA LEU A 19 40.68 1.50 5.91
C LEU A 19 39.57 1.73 4.86
N LYS A 20 39.51 2.95 4.31
CA LYS A 20 38.54 3.32 3.26
C LYS A 20 38.65 2.47 1.97
N ASP A 21 39.88 2.01 1.66
CA ASP A 21 40.15 1.24 0.44
C ASP A 21 39.79 -0.25 0.59
N ARG A 22 39.54 -0.68 1.82
CA ARG A 22 39.25 -2.10 2.17
C ARG A 22 37.82 -2.34 2.60
N LEU A 23 37.06 -1.29 2.83
CA LEU A 23 35.68 -1.35 3.28
C LEU A 23 34.76 -0.67 2.25
N CYS A 24 33.54 -1.17 2.17
CA CYS A 24 32.46 -0.55 1.43
C CYS A 24 31.23 -0.51 2.30
N HIS A 25 30.51 0.60 2.30
CA HIS A 25 29.22 0.69 2.96
C HIS A 25 28.16 0.07 2.04
N GLY A 26 27.25 -0.75 2.59
CA GLY A 26 26.13 -1.27 1.83
C GLY A 26 25.27 -0.15 1.25
N ALA A 27 24.99 -0.20 -0.05
CA ALA A 27 24.10 0.72 -0.74
C ALA A 27 22.98 -0.05 -1.43
N TYR A 28 21.78 0.53 -1.44
CA TYR A 28 20.61 -0.10 -2.06
C TYR A 28 20.11 0.75 -3.22
N PRO A 29 19.83 0.13 -4.39
CA PRO A 29 19.23 0.84 -5.50
C PRO A 29 17.88 1.43 -5.11
N ILE A 30 17.66 2.68 -5.44
CA ILE A 30 16.41 3.37 -5.18
C ILE A 30 15.64 3.69 -6.45
N HIS A 31 14.34 3.94 -6.31
CA HIS A 31 13.47 4.48 -7.33
C HIS A 31 12.54 5.50 -6.69
N GLU A 32 12.51 6.72 -7.22
CA GLU A 32 11.54 7.74 -6.81
C GLU A 32 10.32 7.68 -7.72
N PHE A 33 9.14 7.61 -7.11
CA PHE A 33 7.87 7.63 -7.83
C PHE A 33 6.87 8.51 -7.09
N HIS A 34 6.47 9.61 -7.72
CA HIS A 34 5.53 10.60 -7.18
C HIS A 34 5.83 11.05 -5.74
N GLY A 35 7.11 11.28 -5.42
CA GLY A 35 7.55 11.76 -4.11
C GLY A 35 7.67 10.69 -3.03
N ILE A 36 7.49 9.41 -3.38
CA ILE A 36 7.83 8.28 -2.51
C ILE A 36 9.10 7.63 -3.02
N VAL A 37 10.03 7.35 -2.10
CA VAL A 37 11.28 6.66 -2.40
C VAL A 37 11.12 5.19 -2.05
N PHE A 38 11.37 4.34 -3.03
CA PHE A 38 11.38 2.88 -2.91
C PHE A 38 12.82 2.38 -2.96
N ALA A 39 13.18 1.48 -2.06
CA ALA A 39 14.48 0.84 -2.03
C ALA A 39 14.37 -0.65 -2.40
N CYS A 40 15.24 -1.11 -3.29
CA CYS A 40 15.39 -2.53 -3.57
C CYS A 40 16.30 -3.13 -2.50
N MET A 41 15.74 -3.93 -1.58
CA MET A 41 16.47 -4.54 -0.46
C MET A 41 17.17 -5.85 -0.84
N GLY A 42 17.11 -6.25 -2.11
CA GLY A 42 17.83 -7.41 -2.65
C GLY A 42 19.23 -7.05 -3.16
N PRO A 43 19.94 -8.04 -3.77
CA PRO A 43 21.21 -7.80 -4.42
C PRO A 43 21.09 -6.72 -5.50
N PRO A 44 22.00 -5.72 -5.53
CA PRO A 44 21.90 -4.59 -6.46
C PRO A 44 21.92 -4.99 -7.94
N ASP A 45 22.66 -6.04 -8.27
CA ASP A 45 22.79 -6.60 -9.62
C ASP A 45 21.55 -7.38 -10.09
N GLN A 46 20.65 -7.70 -9.17
CA GLN A 46 19.39 -8.40 -9.42
C GLN A 46 18.16 -7.51 -9.23
N LYS A 47 18.33 -6.17 -9.22
CA LYS A 47 17.24 -5.22 -9.09
C LYS A 47 16.18 -5.46 -10.18
N PRO A 48 14.93 -5.82 -9.82
CA PRO A 48 13.84 -5.94 -10.78
C PRO A 48 13.43 -4.56 -11.31
N PRO A 49 12.72 -4.50 -12.44
CA PRO A 49 12.02 -3.29 -12.85
C PRO A 49 11.08 -2.81 -11.72
N PHE A 50 10.95 -1.50 -11.56
CA PHE A 50 9.97 -0.96 -10.62
C PHE A 50 8.55 -1.35 -11.06
N PRO A 51 7.74 -1.97 -10.19
CA PRO A 51 6.41 -2.40 -10.58
C PRO A 51 5.49 -1.18 -10.72
N VAL A 52 5.01 -0.96 -11.93
CA VAL A 52 4.02 0.10 -12.22
C VAL A 52 2.69 -0.56 -12.52
N TYR A 53 1.72 -0.34 -11.64
CA TYR A 53 0.35 -0.81 -11.80
C TYR A 53 -0.45 0.20 -12.62
N ASP A 54 -1.44 -0.25 -13.38
CA ASP A 54 -2.30 0.58 -14.23
C ASP A 54 -3.01 1.68 -13.43
N SER A 55 -3.42 1.36 -12.21
CA SER A 55 -4.03 2.31 -11.27
C SER A 55 -3.12 3.50 -10.92
N LEU A 56 -1.80 3.34 -11.01
CA LEU A 56 -0.82 4.39 -10.72
C LEU A 56 -0.51 5.28 -11.93
N THR A 57 -0.91 4.86 -13.13
CA THR A 57 -0.60 5.56 -14.40
C THR A 57 -1.82 5.90 -15.23
N ARG A 58 -3.02 5.64 -14.70
CA ARG A 58 -4.28 5.82 -15.43
C ARG A 58 -4.49 7.27 -15.87
N PRO A 59 -4.74 7.54 -17.15
CA PRO A 59 -5.02 8.87 -17.63
C PRO A 59 -6.22 9.52 -16.92
N GLY A 60 -6.10 10.79 -16.57
CA GLY A 60 -7.15 11.55 -15.86
C GLY A 60 -7.12 11.40 -14.33
N TYR A 61 -6.30 10.50 -13.80
CA TYR A 61 -6.08 10.39 -12.35
C TYR A 61 -4.87 11.21 -11.92
N ARG A 62 -4.96 11.77 -10.72
CA ARG A 62 -3.85 12.47 -10.07
C ARG A 62 -3.49 11.74 -8.79
N LEU A 63 -2.26 11.25 -8.73
CA LEU A 63 -1.72 10.65 -7.52
C LEU A 63 -1.31 11.74 -6.52
N LEU A 64 -1.88 11.67 -5.34
CA LEU A 64 -1.53 12.56 -4.23
C LEU A 64 -0.92 11.72 -3.12
N PRO A 65 0.31 12.03 -2.67
CA PRO A 65 0.87 11.38 -1.49
C PRO A 65 -0.07 11.52 -0.30
N GLY A 66 -0.44 10.41 0.30
CA GLY A 66 -1.23 10.35 1.53
C GLY A 66 -0.38 10.62 2.76
N ARG A 67 -1.03 10.68 3.92
CA ARG A 67 -0.31 10.71 5.20
C ARG A 67 0.33 9.36 5.46
N LYS A 68 1.50 9.37 6.09
CA LYS A 68 2.09 8.16 6.64
C LYS A 68 1.63 7.96 8.09
N TYR A 69 1.39 6.72 8.46
CA TYR A 69 0.98 6.33 9.81
C TYR A 69 1.84 5.17 10.28
N THR A 70 2.23 5.18 11.54
CA THR A 70 2.82 4.02 12.21
C THR A 70 1.77 3.37 13.10
N TYR A 71 1.63 2.06 12.98
CA TYR A 71 0.73 1.25 13.78
C TYR A 71 1.53 0.33 14.70
N PRO A 72 1.18 0.23 15.99
CA PRO A 72 1.83 -0.68 16.92
C PRO A 72 1.28 -2.11 16.78
N CYS A 73 1.42 -2.69 15.61
CA CYS A 73 1.04 -4.07 15.31
C CYS A 73 1.83 -4.61 14.11
N ASN A 74 1.83 -5.93 13.97
CA ASN A 74 2.45 -6.62 12.83
C ASN A 74 1.76 -6.25 11.52
N TRP A 75 2.52 -6.13 10.45
CA TRP A 75 2.03 -5.76 9.12
C TRP A 75 0.96 -6.71 8.55
N LEU A 76 1.06 -8.00 8.87
CA LEU A 76 0.10 -9.00 8.40
C LEU A 76 -1.28 -8.75 9.00
N GLN A 77 -1.37 -8.31 10.26
CA GLN A 77 -2.64 -7.92 10.90
C GLN A 77 -3.36 -6.83 10.11
N ILE A 78 -2.62 -5.87 9.57
CA ILE A 78 -3.18 -4.79 8.74
C ILE A 78 -3.61 -5.31 7.37
N MET A 79 -2.84 -6.23 6.77
CA MET A 79 -3.22 -6.87 5.51
C MET A 79 -4.50 -7.70 5.67
N GLU A 80 -4.60 -8.49 6.70
CA GLU A 80 -5.80 -9.30 7.01
C GLU A 80 -7.02 -8.42 7.26
N ASN A 81 -6.88 -7.38 8.10
CA ASN A 81 -7.96 -6.41 8.32
C ASN A 81 -8.39 -5.73 7.01
N ALA A 82 -7.43 -5.41 6.17
CA ALA A 82 -7.68 -4.77 4.89
C ALA A 82 -8.46 -5.65 3.91
N MET A 83 -8.33 -6.97 4.03
CA MET A 83 -9.02 -7.97 3.22
C MET A 83 -10.26 -8.58 3.89
N ASP A 84 -10.69 -8.01 5.02
CA ASP A 84 -11.96 -8.34 5.67
C ASP A 84 -13.00 -7.24 5.44
N PRO A 85 -13.89 -7.36 4.45
CA PRO A 85 -14.94 -6.37 4.24
C PRO A 85 -16.07 -6.44 5.24
N VAL A 86 -16.20 -7.52 6.03
CA VAL A 86 -17.27 -7.68 7.02
C VAL A 86 -17.05 -6.79 8.24
N HIS A 87 -15.80 -6.59 8.65
CA HIS A 87 -15.51 -5.69 9.77
C HIS A 87 -16.04 -4.26 9.51
N THR A 88 -16.15 -3.83 8.25
CA THR A 88 -16.69 -2.51 7.92
C THR A 88 -18.14 -2.35 8.33
N ALA A 89 -18.94 -3.42 8.26
CA ALA A 89 -20.33 -3.39 8.71
C ALA A 89 -20.43 -3.23 10.24
N PHE A 90 -19.62 -3.95 10.98
CA PHE A 90 -19.67 -3.92 12.44
C PHE A 90 -18.90 -2.76 13.03
N LEU A 91 -17.61 -2.65 12.76
CA LEU A 91 -16.74 -1.69 13.45
C LEU A 91 -16.88 -0.27 12.89
N HIS A 92 -17.07 -0.11 11.58
CA HIS A 92 -17.15 1.21 10.96
C HIS A 92 -18.58 1.72 10.76
N THR A 93 -19.61 0.99 11.22
CA THR A 93 -21.00 1.42 11.10
C THR A 93 -21.82 1.08 12.32
N ILE A 94 -22.06 -0.21 12.62
CA ILE A 94 -23.01 -0.63 13.66
C ILE A 94 -22.51 -0.25 15.06
N VAL A 95 -21.24 -0.50 15.38
CA VAL A 95 -20.69 -0.31 16.74
C VAL A 95 -20.27 1.14 16.97
N SER A 96 -19.60 1.76 15.98
CA SER A 96 -18.98 3.09 16.14
C SER A 96 -19.78 4.23 15.51
N GLY A 97 -20.95 3.94 14.92
CA GLY A 97 -21.63 4.86 14.00
C GLY A 97 -20.92 4.93 12.65
N ALA A 98 -21.60 5.42 11.63
CA ALA A 98 -21.05 5.50 10.27
C ALA A 98 -19.82 6.39 10.22
N GLN A 99 -18.66 5.78 9.99
CA GLN A 99 -17.37 6.49 9.83
C GLN A 99 -17.10 6.91 8.38
N PHE A 100 -17.73 6.25 7.41
CA PHE A 100 -17.57 6.51 5.98
C PHE A 100 -18.92 6.69 5.29
N THR A 101 -19.74 5.65 5.29
CA THR A 101 -21.10 5.64 4.71
C THR A 101 -21.99 4.66 5.45
N ASP A 102 -23.28 4.98 5.61
CA ASP A 102 -24.27 4.13 6.27
C ASP A 102 -24.45 2.79 5.55
N GLN A 103 -24.23 2.76 4.24
CA GLN A 103 -24.36 1.58 3.40
C GLN A 103 -23.36 0.46 3.72
N PHE A 104 -22.28 0.78 4.43
CA PHE A 104 -21.39 -0.24 5.00
C PHE A 104 -22.08 -1.08 6.07
N GLY A 105 -23.12 -0.58 6.74
CA GLY A 105 -23.89 -1.33 7.73
C GLY A 105 -24.64 -2.55 7.18
N VAL A 106 -24.80 -2.65 5.86
CA VAL A 106 -25.32 -3.84 5.20
C VAL A 106 -24.19 -4.87 5.11
N VAL A 107 -24.40 -6.04 5.75
CA VAL A 107 -23.42 -7.15 5.66
C VAL A 107 -23.36 -7.65 4.21
N PRO A 108 -22.17 -7.74 3.62
CA PRO A 108 -22.03 -8.13 2.22
C PRO A 108 -22.09 -9.65 2.01
N GLU A 109 -22.48 -10.04 0.80
CA GLU A 109 -22.08 -11.32 0.23
C GLU A 109 -20.64 -11.20 -0.28
N LEU A 110 -19.81 -12.25 -0.04
CA LEU A 110 -18.39 -12.21 -0.31
C LEU A 110 -17.96 -13.25 -1.32
N GLU A 111 -17.09 -12.79 -2.21
CA GLU A 111 -16.31 -13.65 -3.10
C GLU A 111 -14.84 -13.27 -2.98
N PHE A 112 -13.94 -14.27 -3.05
CA PHE A 112 -12.50 -14.10 -3.10
C PHE A 112 -11.96 -14.77 -4.35
N THR A 113 -11.11 -14.05 -5.07
CA THR A 113 -10.49 -14.54 -6.30
C THR A 113 -8.97 -14.34 -6.22
N GLU A 114 -8.22 -15.41 -6.41
CA GLU A 114 -6.77 -15.32 -6.60
C GLU A 114 -6.43 -14.67 -7.94
N THR A 115 -5.38 -13.86 -7.95
CA THR A 115 -4.80 -13.27 -9.15
C THR A 115 -3.34 -13.70 -9.28
N LEU A 116 -2.70 -13.38 -10.41
CA LEU A 116 -1.28 -13.69 -10.60
C LEU A 116 -0.36 -12.97 -9.60
N ILE A 117 -0.83 -11.91 -8.96
CA ILE A 117 -0.02 -11.06 -8.07
C ILE A 117 -0.61 -10.91 -6.67
N GLY A 118 -1.70 -11.61 -6.38
CA GLY A 118 -2.34 -11.51 -5.06
C GLY A 118 -3.76 -12.03 -5.03
N MET A 119 -4.66 -11.27 -4.43
CA MET A 119 -6.06 -11.66 -4.23
C MET A 119 -6.99 -10.43 -4.27
N ILE A 120 -8.17 -10.61 -4.85
CA ILE A 120 -9.26 -9.63 -4.83
C ILE A 120 -10.40 -10.19 -3.98
N TYR A 121 -11.02 -9.37 -3.12
CA TYR A 121 -12.35 -9.65 -2.64
C TYR A 121 -13.40 -8.81 -3.39
N ILE A 122 -14.60 -9.38 -3.55
CA ILE A 122 -15.80 -8.70 -4.02
C ILE A 122 -16.83 -8.76 -2.90
N ALA A 123 -17.22 -7.59 -2.40
CA ALA A 123 -18.22 -7.45 -1.34
C ALA A 123 -19.49 -6.84 -1.92
N THR A 124 -20.50 -7.68 -2.16
CA THR A 124 -21.75 -7.30 -2.80
C THR A 124 -22.83 -6.99 -1.77
N ARG A 125 -23.45 -5.84 -1.90
CA ARG A 125 -24.54 -5.35 -1.04
C ARG A 125 -25.72 -4.88 -1.87
N ARG A 126 -26.92 -5.07 -1.33
CA ARG A 126 -28.10 -4.40 -1.86
C ARG A 126 -28.33 -3.10 -1.09
N VAL A 127 -28.37 -1.98 -1.81
CA VAL A 127 -28.59 -0.64 -1.28
C VAL A 127 -29.82 -0.06 -2.00
N GLY A 128 -30.98 -0.14 -1.35
CA GLY A 128 -32.26 0.17 -2.01
C GLY A 128 -32.48 -0.70 -3.24
N ASP A 129 -32.68 -0.07 -4.39
CA ASP A 129 -32.88 -0.76 -5.69
C ASP A 129 -31.55 -1.05 -6.42
N HIS A 130 -30.41 -0.73 -5.82
CA HIS A 130 -29.09 -0.89 -6.45
C HIS A 130 -28.33 -2.09 -5.87
N VAL A 131 -27.45 -2.63 -6.66
CA VAL A 131 -26.43 -3.59 -6.22
C VAL A 131 -25.08 -2.86 -6.18
N TRP A 132 -24.47 -2.81 -5.00
CA TRP A 132 -23.15 -2.25 -4.81
C TRP A 132 -22.12 -3.36 -4.63
N ALA A 133 -21.34 -3.61 -5.67
CA ALA A 133 -20.20 -4.51 -5.63
C ALA A 133 -18.92 -3.69 -5.38
N ARG A 134 -18.37 -3.79 -4.17
CA ARG A 134 -17.13 -3.10 -3.79
C ARG A 134 -15.98 -4.09 -3.76
N MET A 135 -14.86 -3.70 -4.34
CA MET A 135 -13.67 -4.54 -4.43
C MET A 135 -12.49 -3.91 -3.68
N ALA A 136 -11.63 -4.74 -3.14
CA ALA A 136 -10.26 -4.36 -2.79
C ALA A 136 -9.32 -5.49 -3.20
N GLU A 137 -8.09 -5.11 -3.48
CA GLU A 137 -7.05 -6.01 -3.93
C GLU A 137 -5.86 -5.96 -2.98
N ALA A 138 -5.38 -7.14 -2.57
CA ALA A 138 -4.09 -7.32 -1.94
C ALA A 138 -3.10 -7.80 -2.99
N ILE A 139 -2.05 -7.03 -3.19
CA ILE A 139 -0.94 -7.34 -4.10
C ILE A 139 0.28 -7.67 -3.26
N VAL A 140 0.81 -8.88 -3.46
CA VAL A 140 1.97 -9.33 -2.69
C VAL A 140 3.22 -8.51 -3.05
N PRO A 141 4.11 -8.24 -2.07
CA PRO A 141 4.00 -8.72 -0.69
C PRO A 141 3.12 -7.86 0.22
N ASN A 142 2.92 -6.56 -0.06
CA ASN A 142 2.42 -5.63 0.95
C ASN A 142 1.68 -4.39 0.38
N LEU A 143 1.22 -4.44 -0.86
CA LEU A 143 0.40 -3.37 -1.44
C LEU A 143 -1.08 -3.75 -1.34
N GLN A 144 -1.91 -2.78 -1.00
CA GLN A 144 -3.35 -2.89 -1.06
C GLN A 144 -3.95 -1.77 -1.90
N GLN A 145 -4.94 -2.10 -2.73
CA GLN A 145 -5.75 -1.15 -3.47
C GLN A 145 -7.21 -1.22 -3.00
N VAL A 146 -7.82 -0.07 -2.76
CA VAL A 146 -9.16 0.04 -2.16
C VAL A 146 -10.04 0.92 -3.03
N SER A 147 -11.19 0.41 -3.42
CA SER A 147 -12.21 1.15 -4.15
C SER A 147 -12.88 2.23 -3.29
N PRO A 148 -13.52 3.24 -3.91
CA PRO A 148 -14.31 4.24 -3.21
C PRO A 148 -15.42 3.63 -2.33
N ALA A 149 -15.84 4.40 -1.33
CA ALA A 149 -17.04 4.12 -0.58
C ALA A 149 -18.29 4.45 -1.43
N TRP A 150 -19.46 4.03 -0.98
CA TRP A 150 -20.72 4.46 -1.57
C TRP A 150 -20.90 5.97 -1.41
N GLU A 151 -21.36 6.61 -2.49
CA GLU A 151 -21.76 8.01 -2.49
C GLU A 151 -23.19 8.12 -3.04
N ASP A 152 -24.06 8.80 -2.32
CA ASP A 152 -25.44 9.00 -2.75
C ASP A 152 -25.50 9.86 -4.03
N GLY A 153 -26.38 9.48 -4.94
CA GLY A 153 -26.56 10.18 -6.23
C GLY A 153 -25.58 9.74 -7.34
N LEU A 154 -24.61 8.91 -7.06
CA LEU A 154 -23.73 8.29 -8.06
C LEU A 154 -24.32 6.93 -8.49
N GLN A 155 -25.31 6.95 -9.36
CA GLN A 155 -26.17 5.78 -9.59
C GLN A 155 -25.71 4.83 -10.71
N GLU A 156 -24.75 5.21 -11.52
CA GLU A 156 -24.30 4.35 -12.62
C GLU A 156 -22.79 4.36 -12.77
N HIS A 157 -22.10 3.52 -12.01
CA HIS A 157 -20.70 3.22 -12.25
C HIS A 157 -20.53 1.79 -12.69
N ALA A 158 -20.23 1.58 -13.95
CA ALA A 158 -19.84 0.26 -14.42
C ALA A 158 -18.47 -0.17 -13.82
N TYR A 159 -17.59 0.77 -13.55
CA TYR A 159 -16.26 0.55 -12.94
C TYR A 159 -15.67 1.84 -12.36
N SER A 160 -15.19 1.79 -11.15
CA SER A 160 -14.33 2.82 -10.56
C SER A 160 -12.97 2.24 -10.23
N GLY A 161 -11.89 2.95 -10.59
CA GLY A 161 -10.55 2.60 -10.15
C GLY A 161 -10.40 2.70 -8.62
N PRO A 162 -9.26 2.28 -8.06
CA PRO A 162 -9.01 2.43 -6.63
C PRO A 162 -9.00 3.92 -6.25
N MET A 163 -9.55 4.23 -5.09
CA MET A 163 -9.44 5.54 -4.44
C MET A 163 -8.11 5.68 -3.69
N LEU A 164 -7.58 4.55 -3.26
CA LEU A 164 -6.40 4.47 -2.39
C LEU A 164 -5.54 3.29 -2.78
N SER A 165 -4.23 3.54 -2.98
CA SER A 165 -3.18 2.52 -3.02
C SER A 165 -2.26 2.72 -1.83
N ARG A 166 -2.07 1.69 -0.99
CA ARG A 166 -1.27 1.81 0.22
C ARG A 166 -0.30 0.65 0.39
N TRP A 167 0.94 0.99 0.74
CA TRP A 167 1.95 0.02 1.14
C TRP A 167 1.93 -0.16 2.64
N ILE A 168 1.90 -1.41 3.06
CA ILE A 168 1.88 -1.85 4.45
C ILE A 168 3.28 -2.37 4.75
N VAL A 169 4.16 -1.46 5.19
CA VAL A 169 5.60 -1.69 5.30
C VAL A 169 5.96 -2.15 6.69
N PRO A 170 6.45 -3.40 6.88
CA PRO A 170 6.92 -3.85 8.18
C PRO A 170 8.14 -3.01 8.61
N GLN A 171 8.11 -2.47 9.83
CA GLN A 171 9.27 -1.85 10.48
C GLN A 171 9.99 -2.87 11.36
N ASP A 172 9.22 -3.66 12.10
CA ASP A 172 9.63 -4.80 12.91
C ASP A 172 8.41 -5.73 13.11
N ASP A 173 8.51 -6.76 13.96
CA ASP A 173 7.43 -7.71 14.21
C ASP A 173 6.21 -7.09 14.92
N THR A 174 6.34 -5.89 15.48
CA THR A 174 5.33 -5.21 16.31
C THR A 174 4.93 -3.84 15.79
N HIS A 175 5.59 -3.33 14.76
CA HIS A 175 5.30 -2.02 14.19
C HIS A 175 5.26 -2.05 12.67
N THR A 176 4.29 -1.33 12.12
CA THR A 176 4.05 -1.21 10.69
C THR A 176 3.94 0.24 10.28
N LEU A 177 4.63 0.62 9.21
CA LEU A 177 4.48 1.90 8.55
C LEU A 177 3.53 1.76 7.37
N LEU A 178 2.49 2.58 7.33
CA LEU A 178 1.56 2.68 6.22
C LEU A 178 1.85 3.93 5.41
N ILE A 179 2.11 3.77 4.13
CA ILE A 179 2.34 4.84 3.16
C ILE A 179 1.34 4.68 2.01
N ALA A 180 0.71 5.76 1.55
CA ALA A 180 -0.35 5.68 0.57
C ALA A 180 -0.31 6.76 -0.49
N PHE A 181 -0.89 6.43 -1.65
CA PHE A 181 -1.40 7.40 -2.62
C PHE A 181 -2.93 7.44 -2.58
N ARG A 182 -3.47 8.64 -2.67
CA ARG A 182 -4.87 8.88 -3.04
C ARG A 182 -4.93 9.09 -4.56
N HIS A 183 -5.96 8.55 -5.16
CA HIS A 183 -6.24 8.68 -6.60
C HIS A 183 -7.34 9.70 -6.84
#